data_2649851913d0937a09917a68ffb6f809
#
_entry.id   2649851913d0937a09917a68ffb6f809
#
_cell.length_a   1.000
_cell.length_b   1.000
_cell.length_c   1.000
_cell.angle_alpha   90.00
_cell.angle_beta   90.00
_cell.angle_gamma   90.00
#
_symmetry.space_group_name_H-M   'P 1'
#
loop_
_entity.id
_entity.type
_entity.pdbx_description
1 polymer ?
#
loop_
_entity_poly.entity_id
_entity_poly.type
_entity_poly.pdbx_seq_one_letter_code
_entity_poly.pdbx_strand_id
1 'polypeptide(L)'
;MQLPTKTPLSDELKALVGQPVAAIDTPALVVDLDAMERNLARMATFARERGLRLRPHAKMHKSAEVARQQIAAGAVGVCVQ
;
A
#
# COMPACT_ATOMS: atom_id res chain seq x y z
N MET A 1 14.61 -3.18 -6.70
CA MET A 1 13.69 -2.27 -7.44
C MET A 1 13.71 -0.89 -6.82
N GLN A 2 13.77 0.12 -7.65
CA GLN A 2 13.67 1.50 -7.21
C GLN A 2 12.23 1.97 -7.40
N LEU A 3 11.60 2.45 -6.32
CA LEU A 3 10.23 2.96 -6.38
C LEU A 3 10.20 4.36 -7.00
N PRO A 4 9.20 4.66 -7.84
CA PRO A 4 9.06 5.99 -8.39
C PRO A 4 8.73 7.01 -7.31
N THR A 5 8.98 8.28 -7.57
CA THR A 5 8.50 9.37 -6.73
C THR A 5 6.98 9.42 -6.80
N LYS A 6 6.35 10.07 -5.80
CA LYS A 6 4.91 10.17 -5.73
C LYS A 6 4.35 10.85 -7.00
N THR A 7 3.42 10.16 -7.66
CA THR A 7 2.75 10.68 -8.85
C THR A 7 1.65 11.64 -8.42
N PRO A 8 1.56 12.84 -9.03
CA PRO A 8 0.45 13.75 -8.75
C PRO A 8 -0.88 13.11 -9.14
N LEU A 9 -1.93 13.37 -8.34
CA LEU A 9 -3.27 12.93 -8.67
C LEU A 9 -3.81 13.74 -9.86
N SER A 10 -4.57 13.07 -10.74
CA SER A 10 -5.32 13.74 -11.78
C SER A 10 -6.43 14.60 -11.16
N ASP A 11 -6.94 15.58 -11.92
CA ASP A 11 -8.04 16.41 -11.44
C ASP A 11 -9.28 15.58 -11.15
N GLU A 12 -9.55 14.56 -11.95
CA GLU A 12 -10.66 13.63 -11.73
C GLU A 12 -10.55 12.89 -10.40
N LEU A 13 -9.36 12.40 -10.05
CA LEU A 13 -9.12 11.74 -8.78
C LEU A 13 -9.17 12.70 -7.61
N LYS A 14 -8.64 13.93 -7.77
CA LYS A 14 -8.73 14.95 -6.74
C LYS A 14 -10.18 15.31 -6.39
N ALA A 15 -11.06 15.30 -7.39
CA ALA A 15 -12.47 15.59 -7.18
C ALA A 15 -13.18 14.53 -6.35
N LEU A 16 -12.64 13.30 -6.29
CA LEU A 16 -13.20 12.22 -5.49
C LEU A 16 -12.83 12.31 -4.00
N VAL A 17 -11.82 13.06 -3.64
CA VAL A 17 -11.39 13.21 -2.25
C VAL A 17 -12.52 13.83 -1.44
N GLY A 18 -12.93 13.16 -0.34
CA GLY A 18 -14.04 13.59 0.49
C GLY A 18 -15.41 13.16 0.00
N GLN A 19 -15.49 12.46 -1.14
CA GLN A 19 -16.74 11.93 -1.67
C GLN A 19 -17.03 10.52 -1.15
N PRO A 20 -18.30 10.07 -1.15
CA PRO A 20 -18.63 8.70 -0.76
C PRO A 20 -18.00 7.69 -1.74
N VAL A 21 -17.76 6.46 -1.25
CA VAL A 21 -17.23 5.37 -2.07
C VAL A 21 -18.12 5.12 -3.30
N ALA A 22 -19.42 5.33 -3.17
CA ALA A 22 -20.37 5.16 -4.30
C ALA A 22 -20.08 6.10 -5.47
N ALA A 23 -19.31 7.19 -5.27
CA ALA A 23 -18.94 8.12 -6.33
C ALA A 23 -17.77 7.60 -7.19
N ILE A 24 -17.15 6.51 -6.81
CA ILE A 24 -15.98 5.95 -7.51
C ILE A 24 -16.47 5.04 -8.65
N ASP A 25 -15.93 5.26 -9.85
CA ASP A 25 -16.23 4.40 -11.00
C ASP A 25 -15.68 2.99 -10.77
N THR A 26 -16.41 2.00 -11.22
CA THR A 26 -16.00 0.59 -11.10
C THR A 26 -15.52 0.05 -12.46
N PRO A 27 -14.60 -0.94 -12.43
CA PRO A 27 -14.02 -1.57 -11.26
C PRO A 27 -12.97 -0.69 -10.58
N ALA A 28 -12.90 -0.77 -9.26
CA ALA A 28 -11.90 -0.04 -8.48
C ALA A 28 -11.51 -0.83 -7.23
N LEU A 29 -10.23 -0.72 -6.84
CA LEU A 29 -9.76 -1.28 -5.58
C LEU A 29 -9.90 -0.21 -4.50
N VAL A 30 -10.67 -0.53 -3.48
CA VAL A 30 -10.87 0.37 -2.32
C VAL A 30 -10.15 -0.21 -1.13
N VAL A 31 -9.33 0.62 -0.47
CA VAL A 31 -8.51 0.21 0.66
C VAL A 31 -8.94 0.99 1.90
N ASP A 32 -9.25 0.27 2.98
CA ASP A 32 -9.43 0.86 4.31
C ASP A 32 -8.04 1.10 4.90
N LEU A 33 -7.61 2.37 4.98
CA LEU A 33 -6.27 2.71 5.43
C LEU A 33 -5.98 2.29 6.86
N ASP A 34 -6.95 2.43 7.76
CA ASP A 34 -6.75 2.06 9.16
C ASP A 34 -6.52 0.56 9.29
N ALA A 35 -7.32 -0.23 8.59
CA ALA A 35 -7.15 -1.69 8.56
C ALA A 35 -5.82 -2.09 7.93
N MET A 36 -5.43 -1.44 6.84
CA MET A 36 -4.16 -1.69 6.17
C MET A 36 -2.98 -1.39 7.09
N GLU A 37 -3.00 -0.25 7.78
CA GLU A 37 -1.93 0.14 8.71
C GLU A 37 -1.80 -0.85 9.85
N ARG A 38 -2.93 -1.31 10.43
CA ARG A 38 -2.90 -2.33 11.47
C ARG A 38 -2.30 -3.64 10.96
N ASN A 39 -2.66 -4.04 9.74
CA ASN A 39 -2.16 -5.28 9.15
C ASN A 39 -0.66 -5.19 8.85
N LEU A 40 -0.20 -4.05 8.33
CA LEU A 40 1.23 -3.83 8.09
C LEU A 40 2.04 -3.89 9.39
N ALA A 41 1.55 -3.25 10.44
CA ALA A 41 2.21 -3.25 11.74
C ALA A 41 2.24 -4.65 12.35
N ARG A 42 1.15 -5.41 12.23
CA ARG A 42 1.07 -6.77 12.75
C ARG A 42 2.07 -7.68 12.05
N MET A 43 2.16 -7.63 10.74
CA MET A 43 3.10 -8.46 9.99
C MET A 43 4.54 -8.06 10.27
N ALA A 44 4.83 -6.77 10.37
CA ALA A 44 6.18 -6.28 10.70
C ALA A 44 6.61 -6.76 12.09
N THR A 45 5.71 -6.70 13.07
CA THR A 45 5.99 -7.19 14.43
C THR A 45 6.22 -8.69 14.43
N PHE A 46 5.37 -9.45 13.73
CA PHE A 46 5.51 -10.91 13.61
C PHE A 46 6.88 -11.28 13.03
N ALA A 47 7.28 -10.64 11.94
CA ALA A 47 8.56 -10.93 11.30
C ALA A 47 9.75 -10.56 12.20
N ARG A 48 9.69 -9.39 12.85
CA ARG A 48 10.76 -8.92 13.72
C ARG A 48 10.95 -9.81 14.93
N GLU A 49 9.87 -10.24 15.58
CA GLU A 49 9.93 -11.11 16.75
C GLU A 49 10.52 -12.47 16.44
N ARG A 50 10.44 -12.91 15.19
CA ARG A 50 10.98 -14.20 14.74
C ARG A 50 12.30 -14.08 14.00
N GLY A 51 12.89 -12.89 13.95
CA GLY A 51 14.15 -12.66 13.25
C GLY A 51 14.07 -12.89 11.74
N LEU A 52 12.89 -12.73 11.16
CA LEU A 52 12.67 -12.94 9.73
C LEU A 52 12.77 -11.62 8.99
N ARG A 53 13.31 -11.65 7.78
CA ARG A 53 13.31 -10.51 6.86
C ARG A 53 12.09 -10.63 5.95
N LEU A 54 11.21 -9.64 6.01
CA LEU A 54 9.97 -9.63 5.26
C LEU A 54 10.17 -8.96 3.89
N ARG A 55 9.79 -9.66 2.82
CA ARG A 55 9.79 -9.13 1.46
C ARG A 55 8.44 -9.44 0.83
N PRO A 56 7.42 -8.61 1.09
CA PRO A 56 6.08 -8.87 0.57
C PRO A 56 6.01 -8.70 -0.93
N HIS A 57 5.06 -9.38 -1.54
CA HIS A 57 4.81 -9.26 -2.97
C HIS A 57 3.86 -8.09 -3.24
N ALA A 58 4.20 -7.26 -4.23
CA ALA A 58 3.40 -6.09 -4.59
C ALA A 58 2.42 -6.35 -5.73
N LYS A 59 2.32 -7.57 -6.25
CA LYS A 59 1.45 -7.89 -7.39
C LYS A 59 -0.03 -7.76 -7.07
N MET A 60 -0.41 -7.94 -5.81
CA MET A 60 -1.81 -7.92 -5.39
C MET A 60 -2.40 -6.51 -5.46
N HIS A 61 -1.67 -5.52 -4.94
CA HIS A 61 -2.16 -4.14 -4.88
C HIS A 61 -1.66 -3.27 -6.04
N LYS A 62 -0.53 -3.62 -6.65
CA LYS A 62 0.08 -2.91 -7.78
C LYS A 62 0.27 -1.41 -7.50
N SER A 63 0.56 -1.06 -6.25
CA SER A 63 0.67 0.33 -5.81
C SER A 63 2.06 0.60 -5.24
N ALA A 64 2.78 1.55 -5.84
CA ALA A 64 4.06 1.98 -5.30
C ALA A 64 3.92 2.65 -3.93
N GLU A 65 2.81 3.34 -3.70
CA GLU A 65 2.54 3.98 -2.41
C GLU A 65 2.36 2.94 -1.30
N VAL A 66 1.58 1.89 -1.54
CA VAL A 66 1.42 0.80 -0.57
C VAL A 66 2.75 0.09 -0.36
N ALA A 67 3.53 -0.15 -1.42
CA ALA A 67 4.85 -0.75 -1.30
C ALA A 67 5.78 0.07 -0.42
N ARG A 68 5.77 1.41 -0.55
CA ARG A 68 6.55 2.29 0.32
C ARG A 68 6.14 2.16 1.78
N GLN A 69 4.85 2.04 2.05
CA GLN A 69 4.35 1.85 3.40
C GLN A 69 4.76 0.50 3.98
N GLN A 70 4.80 -0.55 3.17
CA GLN A 70 5.31 -1.85 3.58
C GLN A 70 6.79 -1.76 3.98
N ILE A 71 7.60 -1.07 3.19
CA ILE A 71 9.02 -0.86 3.50
C ILE A 71 9.17 0.00 4.75
N ALA A 72 8.40 1.07 4.90
CA ALA A 72 8.42 1.94 6.08
C ALA A 72 8.04 1.17 7.35
N ALA A 73 7.18 0.17 7.24
CA ALA A 73 6.77 -0.67 8.37
C ALA A 73 7.83 -1.70 8.76
N GLY A 74 8.87 -1.91 7.93
CA GLY A 74 9.98 -2.78 8.27
C GLY A 74 10.33 -3.83 7.22
N ALA A 75 9.64 -3.88 6.10
CA ALA A 75 10.01 -4.79 5.02
C ALA A 75 11.38 -4.41 4.46
N VAL A 76 12.18 -5.42 4.09
CA VAL A 76 13.52 -5.20 3.52
C VAL A 76 13.46 -4.82 2.04
N GLY A 77 12.30 -4.95 1.43
CA GLY A 77 12.05 -4.63 0.03
C GLY A 77 10.69 -5.23 -0.35
N VAL A 78 10.38 -5.20 -1.64
CA VAL A 78 9.17 -5.85 -2.16
C VAL A 78 9.51 -6.70 -3.36
N CYS A 79 8.71 -7.74 -3.61
CA CYS A 79 8.78 -8.53 -4.83
C CYS A 79 7.82 -7.96 -5.84
N VAL A 80 8.26 -7.85 -7.10
CA VAL A 80 7.44 -7.38 -8.21
C VAL A 80 7.64 -8.29 -9.42
N GLN A 81 6.67 -8.29 -10.31
CA GLN A 81 6.78 -8.93 -11.61
C GLN A 81 6.44 -7.95 -12.70
#